data_e1a9981b2a7cbf4c0334e43a461f6349
#
_entry.id   e1a9981b2a7cbf4c0334e43a461f6349
#
_cell.length_a   1.000
_cell.length_b   1.000
_cell.length_c   1.000
_cell.angle_alpha   90.00
_cell.angle_beta   90.00
_cell.angle_gamma   90.00
#
_symmetry.space_group_name_H-M   'P 1'
#
loop_
_entity.id
_entity.type
_entity.pdbx_description
1 polymer ?
#
loop_
_entity_poly.entity_id
_entity_poly.type
_entity_poly.pdbx_seq_one_letter_code
_entity_poly.pdbx_strand_id
1 'polypeptide(L)'
;LVLYEQGILSKEDNCYENLASGAMSPYDFMINKISDLEIEPAQLALTPCSASAVVTDAKTGKVLACVSYPGYDNNRLSNNMDTSYYTKLALDKSSPFFNKATQQTTAPGSTLKLLSTIAGMEEGIIDENTYIDCTGTFDYVDPPINCWDKNGHGGLDIRTAIEQSCNYFFNMIGFQLGKVGDNEFSEVQSLTKLQEYASLIGLD
;
A
#
# COMPACT_ATOMS: atom_id res chain seq x y z
N LEU A 1 1.36 17.03 24.88
CA LEU A 1 1.10 18.40 25.33
C LEU A 1 -0.02 19.04 24.55
N VAL A 2 0.10 19.21 23.23
CA VAL A 2 -0.89 19.93 22.38
C VAL A 2 -2.31 19.42 22.58
N LEU A 3 -2.53 18.11 22.67
CA LEU A 3 -3.88 17.51 22.87
C LEU A 3 -4.50 17.88 24.23
N TYR A 4 -3.66 18.00 25.27
CA TYR A 4 -4.08 18.47 26.59
C TYR A 4 -4.36 19.98 26.60
N GLU A 5 -3.57 20.77 25.88
CA GLU A 5 -3.77 22.22 25.75
C GLU A 5 -5.04 22.54 24.97
N GLN A 6 -5.36 21.71 23.98
CA GLN A 6 -6.60 21.84 23.18
C GLN A 6 -7.83 21.25 23.86
N GLY A 7 -7.69 20.68 25.07
CA GLY A 7 -8.79 20.07 25.79
C GLY A 7 -9.34 18.77 25.18
N ILE A 8 -8.60 18.16 24.29
CA ILE A 8 -8.96 16.87 23.68
C ILE A 8 -8.76 15.74 24.68
N LEU A 9 -7.69 15.81 25.46
CA LEU A 9 -7.41 14.88 26.57
C LEU A 9 -7.59 15.58 27.91
N SER A 10 -8.15 14.87 28.88
CA SER A 10 -8.26 15.32 30.28
C SER A 10 -6.96 15.11 31.03
N LYS A 11 -6.56 16.06 31.87
CA LYS A 11 -5.40 15.94 32.76
C LYS A 11 -5.71 15.16 34.06
N GLU A 12 -6.91 14.65 34.17
CA GLU A 12 -7.35 13.95 35.41
C GLU A 12 -6.79 12.52 35.51
N ASP A 13 -6.20 12.00 34.44
CA ASP A 13 -5.52 10.71 34.43
C ASP A 13 -4.02 10.85 34.76
N ASN A 14 -3.44 9.83 35.37
CA ASN A 14 -2.01 9.78 35.66
C ASN A 14 -1.12 9.58 34.42
N CYS A 15 -1.73 9.43 33.23
CA CYS A 15 -1.02 9.17 31.99
C CYS A 15 -0.13 10.35 31.59
N TYR A 16 -0.59 11.59 31.84
CA TYR A 16 0.22 12.80 31.59
C TYR A 16 1.48 12.83 32.45
N GLU A 17 1.36 12.54 33.75
CA GLU A 17 2.47 12.52 34.68
C GLU A 17 3.46 11.39 34.36
N ASN A 18 2.96 10.21 34.02
CA ASN A 18 3.76 9.07 33.60
C ASN A 18 4.53 9.34 32.30
N LEU A 19 3.91 10.05 31.35
CA LEU A 19 4.58 10.48 30.11
C LEU A 19 5.64 11.55 30.42
N ALA A 20 5.32 12.54 31.23
CA ALA A 20 6.21 13.63 31.59
C ALA A 20 7.43 13.16 32.41
N SER A 21 7.25 12.18 33.28
CA SER A 21 8.33 11.57 34.07
C SER A 21 9.14 10.51 33.32
N GLY A 22 8.71 10.10 32.12
CA GLY A 22 9.34 9.03 31.36
C GLY A 22 8.98 7.61 31.85
N ALA A 23 8.04 7.47 32.77
CA ALA A 23 7.54 6.19 33.24
C ALA A 23 6.70 5.45 32.19
N MET A 24 6.19 6.17 31.18
CA MET A 24 5.50 5.66 30.01
C MET A 24 6.13 6.18 28.74
N SER A 25 6.34 5.32 27.74
CA SER A 25 6.85 5.77 26.44
C SER A 25 5.77 6.57 25.67
N PRO A 26 6.15 7.54 24.81
CA PRO A 26 5.19 8.22 23.94
C PRO A 26 4.40 7.27 23.05
N TYR A 27 5.00 6.17 22.65
CA TYR A 27 4.35 5.14 21.84
C TYR A 27 3.25 4.42 22.63
N ASP A 28 3.56 3.91 23.82
CA ASP A 28 2.59 3.22 24.69
C ASP A 28 1.46 4.16 25.10
N PHE A 29 1.80 5.42 25.40
CA PHE A 29 0.79 6.45 25.67
C PHE A 29 -0.20 6.61 24.51
N MET A 30 0.29 6.74 23.27
CA MET A 30 -0.55 6.91 22.08
C MET A 30 -1.42 5.67 21.85
N ILE A 31 -0.84 4.47 21.94
CA ILE A 31 -1.57 3.21 21.75
C ILE A 31 -2.68 3.07 22.78
N ASN A 32 -2.40 3.33 24.06
CA ASN A 32 -3.41 3.23 25.12
C ASN A 32 -4.56 4.21 24.85
N LYS A 33 -4.27 5.48 24.57
CA LYS A 33 -5.30 6.49 24.32
C LYS A 33 -6.15 6.20 23.08
N ILE A 34 -5.56 5.61 22.03
CA ILE A 34 -6.30 5.15 20.83
C ILE A 34 -7.16 3.93 21.18
N SER A 35 -6.62 2.96 21.91
CA SER A 35 -7.33 1.75 22.31
C SER A 35 -8.52 2.04 23.22
N ASP A 36 -8.39 3.03 24.10
CA ASP A 36 -9.44 3.50 24.99
C ASP A 36 -10.46 4.44 24.28
N LEU A 37 -10.27 4.68 22.97
CA LEU A 37 -11.10 5.57 22.14
C LEU A 37 -11.14 7.03 22.63
N GLU A 38 -10.14 7.47 23.39
CA GLU A 38 -10.03 8.85 23.85
C GLU A 38 -9.50 9.78 22.76
N ILE A 39 -8.67 9.25 21.84
CA ILE A 39 -8.17 9.97 20.66
C ILE A 39 -8.30 9.13 19.40
N GLU A 40 -8.51 9.82 18.29
CA GLU A 40 -8.43 9.23 16.96
C GLU A 40 -7.02 9.45 16.34
N PRO A 41 -6.52 8.54 15.49
CA PRO A 41 -5.24 8.72 14.81
C PRO A 41 -5.12 10.05 14.05
N ALA A 42 -6.23 10.57 13.52
CA ALA A 42 -6.30 11.86 12.85
C ALA A 42 -5.94 13.04 13.77
N GLN A 43 -6.26 12.96 15.07
CA GLN A 43 -5.95 14.00 16.05
C GLN A 43 -4.46 14.06 16.39
N LEU A 44 -3.72 12.99 16.10
CA LEU A 44 -2.25 12.94 16.21
C LEU A 44 -1.54 13.46 14.94
N ALA A 45 -2.26 14.02 14.00
CA ALA A 45 -1.76 14.40 12.67
C ALA A 45 -1.13 13.21 11.89
N LEU A 46 -1.44 11.98 12.27
CA LEU A 46 -1.09 10.79 11.51
C LEU A 46 -2.01 10.69 10.31
N THR A 47 -1.52 10.04 9.25
CA THR A 47 -2.38 9.73 8.10
C THR A 47 -3.47 8.77 8.57
N PRO A 48 -4.76 9.13 8.49
CA PRO A 48 -5.83 8.26 8.96
C PRO A 48 -5.84 6.94 8.20
N CYS A 49 -6.08 5.84 8.91
CA CYS A 49 -6.28 4.54 8.29
C CYS A 49 -7.46 4.62 7.32
N SER A 50 -7.24 4.19 6.11
CA SER A 50 -8.29 4.08 5.11
C SER A 50 -8.17 2.76 4.37
N ALA A 51 -9.29 2.27 3.86
CA ALA A 51 -9.33 1.01 3.12
C ALA A 51 -10.43 1.05 2.06
N SER A 52 -10.31 0.16 1.09
CA SER A 52 -11.39 -0.12 0.16
C SER A 52 -11.43 -1.61 -0.15
N ALA A 53 -12.62 -2.10 -0.50
CA ALA A 53 -12.82 -3.46 -0.96
C ALA A 53 -13.84 -3.49 -2.09
N VAL A 54 -13.51 -4.23 -3.14
CA VAL A 54 -14.41 -4.53 -4.24
C VAL A 54 -14.51 -6.04 -4.38
N VAL A 55 -15.75 -6.55 -4.40
CA VAL A 55 -16.01 -7.97 -4.61
C VAL A 55 -16.79 -8.11 -5.91
N THR A 56 -16.26 -8.92 -6.80
CA THR A 56 -16.89 -9.17 -8.10
C THR A 56 -17.17 -10.66 -8.28
N ASP A 57 -18.22 -10.97 -9.02
CA ASP A 57 -18.47 -12.33 -9.50
C ASP A 57 -17.48 -12.65 -10.62
N ALA A 58 -16.67 -13.68 -10.42
CA ALA A 58 -15.59 -14.04 -11.34
C ALA A 58 -16.06 -14.48 -12.74
N LYS A 59 -17.33 -14.93 -12.87
CA LYS A 59 -17.88 -15.40 -14.15
C LYS A 59 -18.56 -14.28 -14.93
N THR A 60 -19.22 -13.36 -14.24
CA THR A 60 -20.09 -12.35 -14.87
C THR A 60 -19.50 -10.95 -14.82
N GLY A 61 -18.47 -10.71 -14.01
CA GLY A 61 -17.91 -9.38 -13.73
C GLY A 61 -18.82 -8.48 -12.88
N LYS A 62 -19.97 -8.98 -12.41
CA LYS A 62 -20.90 -8.18 -11.61
C LYS A 62 -20.27 -7.79 -10.27
N VAL A 63 -20.38 -6.52 -9.92
CA VAL A 63 -19.95 -6.02 -8.61
C VAL A 63 -20.96 -6.45 -7.56
N LEU A 64 -20.52 -7.28 -6.60
CA LEU A 64 -21.32 -7.78 -5.48
C LEU A 64 -21.20 -6.86 -4.26
N ALA A 65 -20.04 -6.26 -4.05
CA ALA A 65 -19.80 -5.26 -3.02
C ALA A 65 -18.74 -4.25 -3.47
N CYS A 66 -18.92 -2.99 -3.07
CA CYS A 66 -17.96 -1.92 -3.29
C CYS A 66 -17.96 -1.04 -2.03
N VAL A 67 -16.90 -1.10 -1.25
CA VAL A 67 -16.80 -0.45 0.07
C VAL A 67 -15.62 0.49 0.10
N SER A 68 -15.83 1.68 0.64
CA SER A 68 -14.79 2.66 0.95
C SER A 68 -14.85 2.99 2.44
N TYR A 69 -13.70 2.94 3.13
CA TYR A 69 -13.55 3.26 4.55
C TYR A 69 -12.59 4.44 4.73
N PRO A 70 -12.87 5.38 5.65
CA PRO A 70 -14.11 5.48 6.40
C PRO A 70 -15.30 5.88 5.53
N GLY A 71 -16.46 5.38 5.90
CA GLY A 71 -17.73 5.76 5.30
C GLY A 71 -18.44 6.86 6.12
N TYR A 72 -19.65 7.17 5.72
CA TYR A 72 -20.50 8.14 6.42
C TYR A 72 -21.98 7.75 6.34
N ASP A 73 -22.81 8.32 7.23
CA ASP A 73 -24.24 8.06 7.25
C ASP A 73 -24.96 8.99 6.25
N ASN A 74 -25.36 8.41 5.11
CA ASN A 74 -26.09 9.13 4.06
C ASN A 74 -27.42 9.69 4.55
N ASN A 75 -28.08 9.08 5.53
CA ASN A 75 -29.39 9.54 6.01
C ASN A 75 -29.28 10.89 6.70
N ARG A 76 -28.15 11.18 7.32
CA ARG A 76 -27.88 12.48 7.96
C ARG A 76 -27.63 13.60 6.96
N LEU A 77 -27.30 13.27 5.73
CA LEU A 77 -27.00 14.23 4.65
C LEU A 77 -28.16 14.37 3.64
N SER A 78 -29.19 13.50 3.71
CA SER A 78 -30.34 13.52 2.82
C SER A 78 -31.52 14.26 3.47
N ASN A 79 -32.40 14.84 2.64
CA ASN A 79 -33.58 15.60 3.05
C ASN A 79 -33.25 16.85 3.90
N ASN A 80 -33.20 16.71 5.23
CA ASN A 80 -32.76 17.76 6.15
C ASN A 80 -31.27 17.53 6.46
N MET A 81 -30.42 18.21 5.69
CA MET A 81 -28.97 18.04 5.83
C MET A 81 -28.47 18.50 7.21
N ASP A 82 -27.81 17.60 7.93
CA ASP A 82 -27.08 17.93 9.15
C ASP A 82 -25.77 18.66 8.78
N THR A 83 -25.84 19.98 8.80
CA THR A 83 -24.74 20.85 8.40
C THR A 83 -23.50 20.65 9.28
N SER A 84 -23.67 20.38 10.57
CA SER A 84 -22.55 20.17 11.47
C SER A 84 -21.82 18.85 11.14
N TYR A 85 -22.57 17.81 10.84
CA TYR A 85 -22.04 16.53 10.39
C TYR A 85 -21.34 16.64 9.03
N TYR A 86 -21.95 17.35 8.08
CA TYR A 86 -21.33 17.62 6.78
C TYR A 86 -19.99 18.34 6.93
N THR A 87 -19.95 19.41 7.76
CA THR A 87 -18.72 20.16 8.00
C THR A 87 -17.63 19.28 8.62
N LYS A 88 -18.01 18.44 9.60
CA LYS A 88 -17.08 17.47 10.19
C LYS A 88 -16.48 16.55 9.13
N LEU A 89 -17.29 15.97 8.26
CA LEU A 89 -16.83 15.06 7.19
C LEU A 89 -15.99 15.79 6.12
N ALA A 90 -16.34 17.02 5.78
CA ALA A 90 -15.62 17.82 4.79
C ALA A 90 -14.22 18.22 5.26
N LEU A 91 -14.02 18.38 6.57
CA LEU A 91 -12.73 18.71 7.18
C LEU A 91 -11.94 17.47 7.61
N ASP A 92 -12.52 16.28 7.52
CA ASP A 92 -11.88 15.05 7.92
C ASP A 92 -10.74 14.68 6.96
N LYS A 93 -9.52 14.57 7.50
CA LYS A 93 -8.31 14.23 6.73
C LYS A 93 -8.37 12.85 6.09
N SER A 94 -9.25 11.95 6.56
CA SER A 94 -9.50 10.64 5.95
C SER A 94 -10.29 10.72 4.64
N SER A 95 -10.83 11.91 4.33
CA SER A 95 -11.62 12.17 3.11
C SER A 95 -12.76 11.17 2.90
N PRO A 96 -13.77 11.12 3.81
CA PRO A 96 -14.84 10.12 3.74
C PRO A 96 -15.69 10.24 2.46
N PHE A 97 -15.79 11.42 1.86
CA PHE A 97 -16.52 11.64 0.59
C PHE A 97 -15.78 11.09 -0.64
N PHE A 98 -14.47 10.83 -0.52
CA PHE A 98 -13.68 10.29 -1.61
C PHE A 98 -13.87 8.77 -1.68
N ASN A 99 -14.43 8.28 -2.79
CA ASN A 99 -14.62 6.84 -2.97
C ASN A 99 -13.29 6.17 -3.32
N LYS A 100 -12.63 5.63 -2.31
CA LYS A 100 -11.33 5.00 -2.44
C LYS A 100 -11.34 3.74 -3.30
N ALA A 101 -12.49 3.05 -3.35
CA ALA A 101 -12.63 1.83 -4.13
C ALA A 101 -12.60 2.07 -5.65
N THR A 102 -12.99 3.28 -6.10
CA THR A 102 -13.13 3.61 -7.53
C THR A 102 -12.23 4.75 -7.99
N GLN A 103 -11.65 5.51 -7.06
CA GLN A 103 -10.95 6.75 -7.40
C GLN A 103 -9.52 6.81 -6.88
N GLN A 104 -9.19 6.00 -5.84
CA GLN A 104 -7.86 6.03 -5.26
C GLN A 104 -6.88 5.20 -6.08
N THR A 105 -5.77 5.81 -6.45
CA THR A 105 -4.62 5.12 -7.01
C THR A 105 -3.61 4.82 -5.92
N THR A 106 -3.12 3.58 -5.86
CA THR A 106 -2.09 3.13 -4.93
C THR A 106 -1.07 2.29 -5.68
N ALA A 107 0.17 2.27 -5.18
CA ALA A 107 1.17 1.36 -5.70
C ALA A 107 0.69 -0.10 -5.55
N PRO A 108 0.70 -0.90 -6.61
CA PRO A 108 0.14 -2.26 -6.59
C PRO A 108 0.95 -3.23 -5.71
N GLY A 109 2.21 -2.90 -5.40
CA GLY A 109 3.07 -3.76 -4.62
C GLY A 109 3.30 -5.13 -5.28
N SER A 110 3.46 -6.22 -4.43
CA SER A 110 3.78 -7.56 -4.94
C SER A 110 2.70 -8.17 -5.83
N THR A 111 1.50 -7.60 -5.91
CA THR A 111 0.46 -8.06 -6.85
C THR A 111 0.89 -7.82 -8.30
N LEU A 112 1.72 -6.81 -8.56
CA LEU A 112 2.28 -6.53 -9.88
C LEU A 112 3.22 -7.65 -10.38
N LYS A 113 3.75 -8.49 -9.50
CA LYS A 113 4.65 -9.58 -9.87
C LYS A 113 4.03 -10.57 -10.84
N LEU A 114 2.71 -10.77 -10.78
CA LEU A 114 1.99 -11.60 -11.75
C LEU A 114 2.04 -11.00 -13.16
N LEU A 115 1.87 -9.68 -13.26
CA LEU A 115 2.02 -8.97 -14.54
C LEU A 115 3.46 -9.05 -15.05
N SER A 116 4.44 -8.83 -14.16
CA SER A 116 5.86 -8.95 -14.51
C SER A 116 6.22 -10.37 -14.98
N THR A 117 5.57 -11.41 -14.41
CA THR A 117 5.71 -12.78 -14.88
C THR A 117 5.22 -12.93 -16.32
N ILE A 118 3.99 -12.45 -16.60
CA ILE A 118 3.42 -12.51 -17.95
C ILE A 118 4.36 -11.82 -18.95
N ALA A 119 4.74 -10.57 -18.65
CA ALA A 119 5.64 -9.82 -19.52
C ALA A 119 6.99 -10.51 -19.71
N GLY A 120 7.58 -11.06 -18.64
CA GLY A 120 8.85 -11.77 -18.70
C GLY A 120 8.80 -13.05 -19.53
N MET A 121 7.68 -13.78 -19.50
CA MET A 121 7.47 -14.99 -20.29
C MET A 121 7.20 -14.66 -21.77
N GLU A 122 6.33 -13.69 -22.04
CA GLU A 122 6.00 -13.27 -23.41
C GLU A 122 7.19 -12.65 -24.17
N GLU A 123 8.05 -11.91 -23.43
CA GLU A 123 9.29 -11.36 -23.97
C GLU A 123 10.44 -12.38 -24.04
N GLY A 124 10.21 -13.63 -23.60
CA GLY A 124 11.22 -14.69 -23.62
C GLY A 124 12.38 -14.47 -22.66
N ILE A 125 12.22 -13.62 -21.65
CA ILE A 125 13.21 -13.32 -20.60
C ILE A 125 13.31 -14.48 -19.62
N ILE A 126 12.17 -15.09 -19.30
CA ILE A 126 12.04 -16.26 -18.44
C ILE A 126 11.15 -17.32 -19.07
N ASP A 127 11.35 -18.54 -18.65
CA ASP A 127 10.48 -19.69 -18.92
C ASP A 127 10.29 -20.53 -17.63
N GLU A 128 9.60 -21.66 -17.74
CA GLU A 128 9.35 -22.57 -16.60
C GLU A 128 10.63 -23.16 -15.99
N ASN A 129 11.74 -23.18 -16.73
CA ASN A 129 13.01 -23.76 -16.35
C ASN A 129 14.06 -22.70 -15.97
N THR A 130 13.70 -21.42 -16.06
CA THR A 130 14.61 -20.34 -15.72
C THR A 130 14.84 -20.27 -14.22
N TYR A 131 16.12 -20.36 -13.82
CA TYR A 131 16.55 -20.21 -12.43
C TYR A 131 17.34 -18.91 -12.26
N ILE A 132 17.00 -18.15 -11.23
CA ILE A 132 17.72 -16.93 -10.82
C ILE A 132 18.14 -17.10 -9.37
N ASP A 133 19.42 -16.89 -9.08
CA ASP A 133 19.97 -16.96 -7.73
C ASP A 133 19.82 -15.63 -7.01
N CYS A 134 18.99 -15.60 -5.98
CA CYS A 134 18.76 -14.42 -5.15
C CYS A 134 19.80 -14.33 -4.05
N THR A 135 20.70 -13.37 -4.17
CA THR A 135 21.77 -13.09 -3.18
C THR A 135 21.35 -12.14 -2.06
N GLY A 136 20.09 -11.67 -2.07
CA GLY A 136 19.57 -10.71 -1.09
C GLY A 136 19.72 -9.24 -1.52
N THR A 137 20.68 -8.91 -2.37
CA THR A 137 20.89 -7.55 -2.90
C THR A 137 20.99 -7.57 -4.41
N PHE A 138 20.13 -6.83 -5.08
CA PHE A 138 20.14 -6.63 -6.52
C PHE A 138 21.01 -5.42 -6.84
N ASP A 139 22.21 -5.65 -7.35
CA ASP A 139 23.29 -4.67 -7.57
C ASP A 139 23.53 -4.33 -9.05
N TYR A 140 22.60 -4.71 -9.91
CA TYR A 140 22.63 -4.33 -11.35
C TYR A 140 22.21 -2.89 -11.61
N VAL A 141 21.75 -2.18 -10.58
CA VAL A 141 21.32 -0.77 -10.63
C VAL A 141 21.95 0.02 -9.48
N ASP A 142 22.05 1.33 -9.63
CA ASP A 142 22.59 2.24 -8.61
C ASP A 142 21.50 3.26 -8.21
N PRO A 143 21.10 3.34 -6.92
CA PRO A 143 21.57 2.51 -5.80
C PRO A 143 21.04 1.07 -5.86
N PRO A 144 21.76 0.10 -5.25
CA PRO A 144 21.33 -1.29 -5.18
C PRO A 144 20.01 -1.45 -4.43
N ILE A 145 19.19 -2.43 -4.87
CA ILE A 145 17.86 -2.70 -4.29
C ILE A 145 17.92 -4.00 -3.47
N ASN A 146 17.46 -3.94 -2.22
CA ASN A 146 17.43 -5.11 -1.36
C ASN A 146 16.17 -5.97 -1.56
N CYS A 147 16.36 -7.29 -1.56
CA CYS A 147 15.27 -8.21 -1.33
C CYS A 147 14.78 -8.08 0.12
N TRP A 148 13.55 -8.53 0.41
CA TRP A 148 13.06 -8.54 1.78
C TRP A 148 13.84 -9.54 2.66
N ASP A 149 14.29 -10.67 2.10
CA ASP A 149 15.30 -11.52 2.73
C ASP A 149 16.69 -11.03 2.30
N LYS A 150 17.39 -10.42 3.24
CA LYS A 150 18.74 -9.87 3.02
C LYS A 150 19.82 -10.94 2.88
N ASN A 151 19.56 -12.18 3.34
CA ASN A 151 20.47 -13.31 3.19
C ASN A 151 20.34 -13.97 1.82
N GLY A 152 19.28 -13.61 1.07
CA GLY A 152 18.95 -14.20 -0.21
C GLY A 152 18.14 -15.49 -0.07
N HIS A 153 17.31 -15.75 -1.09
CA HIS A 153 16.50 -16.97 -1.17
C HIS A 153 17.25 -18.13 -1.85
N GLY A 154 18.45 -17.87 -2.40
CA GLY A 154 19.14 -18.83 -3.27
C GLY A 154 18.48 -18.97 -4.63
N GLY A 155 18.69 -20.10 -5.28
CA GLY A 155 18.17 -20.39 -6.62
C GLY A 155 16.65 -20.61 -6.61
N LEU A 156 15.94 -19.78 -7.38
CA LEU A 156 14.49 -19.81 -7.51
C LEU A 156 14.08 -19.98 -8.98
N ASP A 157 13.06 -20.79 -9.23
CA ASP A 157 12.25 -20.76 -10.45
C ASP A 157 11.10 -19.74 -10.29
N ILE A 158 10.33 -19.53 -11.35
CA ILE A 158 9.22 -18.54 -11.32
C ILE A 158 8.15 -18.89 -10.26
N ARG A 159 7.87 -20.16 -10.00
CA ARG A 159 6.84 -20.60 -9.05
C ARG A 159 7.28 -20.29 -7.62
N THR A 160 8.48 -20.68 -7.27
CA THR A 160 9.07 -20.41 -5.96
C THR A 160 9.36 -18.92 -5.77
N ALA A 161 9.70 -18.18 -6.81
CA ALA A 161 9.85 -16.72 -6.75
C ALA A 161 8.53 -16.00 -6.45
N ILE A 162 7.39 -16.46 -6.99
CA ILE A 162 6.05 -15.94 -6.65
C ILE A 162 5.69 -16.32 -5.21
N GLU A 163 5.87 -17.60 -4.83
CA GLU A 163 5.59 -18.11 -3.49
C GLU A 163 6.35 -17.33 -2.40
N GLN A 164 7.65 -17.13 -2.61
CA GLN A 164 8.52 -16.39 -1.69
C GLN A 164 8.41 -14.87 -1.86
N SER A 165 7.65 -14.41 -2.84
CA SER A 165 7.57 -12.97 -3.18
C SER A 165 8.95 -12.32 -3.32
N CYS A 166 9.89 -12.97 -3.99
CA CYS A 166 11.29 -12.58 -4.10
C CYS A 166 11.44 -11.29 -4.93
N ASN A 167 11.86 -10.19 -4.32
CA ASN A 167 12.08 -8.93 -5.04
C ASN A 167 13.24 -9.02 -6.02
N TYR A 168 14.30 -9.74 -5.69
CA TYR A 168 15.47 -9.89 -6.56
C TYR A 168 15.08 -10.50 -7.92
N PHE A 169 14.31 -11.59 -7.91
CA PHE A 169 13.85 -12.27 -9.12
C PHE A 169 13.07 -11.34 -10.02
N PHE A 170 12.12 -10.57 -9.44
CA PHE A 170 11.27 -9.65 -10.22
C PHE A 170 12.00 -8.37 -10.64
N ASN A 171 13.00 -7.91 -9.88
CA ASN A 171 13.89 -6.84 -10.31
C ASN A 171 14.72 -7.27 -11.53
N MET A 172 15.16 -8.55 -11.59
CA MET A 172 15.84 -9.08 -12.74
C MET A 172 14.96 -9.06 -14.00
N ILE A 173 13.70 -9.47 -13.87
CA ILE A 173 12.74 -9.37 -15.00
C ILE A 173 12.60 -7.92 -15.47
N GLY A 174 12.36 -7.00 -14.54
CA GLY A 174 12.24 -5.57 -14.86
C GLY A 174 13.49 -5.00 -15.51
N PHE A 175 14.67 -5.39 -15.03
CA PHE A 175 15.94 -4.99 -15.62
C PHE A 175 16.11 -5.51 -17.04
N GLN A 176 15.80 -6.78 -17.29
CA GLN A 176 15.88 -7.38 -18.61
C GLN A 176 14.85 -6.79 -19.59
N LEU A 177 13.64 -6.46 -19.15
CA LEU A 177 12.63 -5.75 -19.93
C LEU A 177 13.12 -4.38 -20.41
N GLY A 178 13.91 -3.69 -19.60
CA GLY A 178 14.47 -2.37 -19.90
C GLY A 178 15.82 -2.41 -20.59
N LYS A 179 16.37 -3.58 -20.91
CA LYS A 179 17.68 -3.71 -21.53
C LYS A 179 17.66 -3.21 -22.98
N VAL A 180 18.55 -2.25 -23.28
CA VAL A 180 18.73 -1.66 -24.60
C VAL A 180 20.14 -2.02 -25.09
N GLY A 181 20.22 -2.90 -26.12
CA GLY A 181 21.52 -3.40 -26.58
C GLY A 181 22.23 -4.24 -25.51
N ASP A 182 23.56 -4.27 -25.56
CA ASP A 182 24.33 -5.20 -24.71
C ASP A 182 24.56 -4.70 -23.28
N ASN A 183 24.59 -3.38 -23.02
CA ASN A 183 25.03 -2.82 -21.74
C ASN A 183 24.22 -1.60 -21.25
N GLU A 184 23.13 -1.24 -21.89
CA GLU A 184 22.31 -0.10 -21.47
C GLU A 184 20.99 -0.56 -20.88
N PHE A 185 20.56 0.09 -19.80
CA PHE A 185 19.27 -0.10 -19.15
C PHE A 185 18.44 1.19 -19.27
N SER A 186 17.18 1.04 -19.69
CA SER A 186 16.19 2.11 -19.76
C SER A 186 14.99 1.79 -18.89
N GLU A 187 14.83 2.52 -17.80
CA GLU A 187 13.63 2.43 -16.96
C GLU A 187 12.36 2.71 -17.76
N VAL A 188 12.42 3.70 -18.65
CA VAL A 188 11.28 4.07 -19.51
C VAL A 188 10.83 2.90 -20.37
N GLN A 189 11.77 2.17 -20.97
CA GLN A 189 11.44 1.00 -21.78
C GLN A 189 10.83 -0.12 -20.94
N SER A 190 11.40 -0.41 -19.77
CA SER A 190 10.86 -1.41 -18.85
C SER A 190 9.41 -1.08 -18.44
N LEU A 191 9.17 0.18 -18.04
CA LEU A 191 7.83 0.65 -17.64
C LEU A 191 6.86 0.64 -18.82
N THR A 192 7.29 1.06 -20.02
CA THR A 192 6.44 1.05 -21.22
C THR A 192 5.97 -0.36 -21.54
N LYS A 193 6.87 -1.35 -21.53
CA LYS A 193 6.50 -2.75 -21.75
C LYS A 193 5.53 -3.27 -20.69
N LEU A 194 5.78 -2.99 -19.41
CA LEU A 194 4.84 -3.38 -18.33
C LEU A 194 3.47 -2.73 -18.51
N GLN A 195 3.40 -1.46 -18.94
CA GLN A 195 2.14 -0.77 -19.22
C GLN A 195 1.41 -1.39 -20.43
N GLU A 196 2.11 -1.78 -21.49
CA GLU A 196 1.52 -2.47 -22.64
C GLU A 196 0.86 -3.79 -22.19
N TYR A 197 1.55 -4.61 -21.41
CA TYR A 197 0.97 -5.84 -20.84
C TYR A 197 -0.17 -5.57 -19.86
N ALA A 198 -0.08 -4.51 -19.06
CA ALA A 198 -1.16 -4.09 -18.16
C ALA A 198 -2.43 -3.75 -18.96
N SER A 199 -2.30 -2.95 -20.02
CA SER A 199 -3.42 -2.60 -20.90
C SER A 199 -4.04 -3.83 -21.57
N LEU A 200 -3.22 -4.79 -22.02
CA LEU A 200 -3.71 -6.04 -22.62
C LEU A 200 -4.60 -6.87 -21.69
N ILE A 201 -4.39 -6.78 -20.39
CA ILE A 201 -5.21 -7.48 -19.39
C ILE A 201 -6.23 -6.56 -18.69
N GLY A 202 -6.40 -5.32 -19.17
CA GLY A 202 -7.43 -4.38 -18.70
C GLY A 202 -7.08 -3.66 -17.40
N LEU A 203 -5.79 -3.39 -17.15
CA LEU A 203 -5.29 -2.62 -16.00
C LEU A 203 -4.81 -1.22 -16.41
N ASP A 204 -5.48 -0.55 -17.32
CA ASP A 204 -5.21 0.81 -17.81
C ASP A 204 -6.04 1.91 -17.11
#